data_4b5d1f1b1f8d61f8443e594e7644df51
#
_entry.id   4b5d1f1b1f8d61f8443e594e7644df51
#
_cell.length_a   1.000
_cell.length_b   1.000
_cell.length_c   1.000
_cell.angle_alpha   90.00
_cell.angle_beta   90.00
_cell.angle_gamma   90.00
#
_symmetry.space_group_name_H-M   'P 1'
#
loop_
_entity.id
_entity.type
_entity.pdbx_description
1 polymer ?
#
loop_
_entity_poly.entity_id
_entity_poly.type
_entity_poly.pdbx_seq_one_letter_code
_entity_poly.pdbx_strand_id
1 'polypeptide(L)'
;VLTTPVLRVLKLQLGAEVHTLGKSKFATVLADNPYIDKRYELDTTLTATVNKLKLEKYDRVIDLHNNLRSRLIGMRLRVPVTRVNKLNISKWLLVNLKIDKLPDVHIVDRYLAACHSLGVKNDDKGLDYFLPEDQDIIFARLQNDYQLATNPICIAIGAAHFTKTVPHSKLIDVCDSTQGQIVLLGGPNDKVVGNQIKEKTQNKEVINLAGRISLTESAIVLSQARLLVSSDTGLMHIGAALQIPMVTVWGNTVPKFGMYPYLNNEMYHIVENAELNCRPCSKIGHQQCPRGHFKCMNDIESQTIVDKMYSFIE
;
A
#
# COMPACT_ATOMS: atom_id res chain seq x y z
N VAL A 1 -4.96 -2.93 4.21
CA VAL A 1 -5.77 -2.32 3.16
C VAL A 1 -6.18 -3.38 2.12
N LEU A 2 -5.26 -4.04 1.41
CA LEU A 2 -5.57 -5.00 0.31
C LEU A 2 -6.48 -6.18 0.70
N THR A 3 -6.67 -6.47 1.97
CA THR A 3 -7.54 -7.55 2.48
C THR A 3 -8.94 -7.06 2.86
N THR A 4 -9.19 -5.77 2.83
CA THR A 4 -10.46 -5.19 3.29
C THR A 4 -11.66 -5.63 2.47
N PRO A 5 -11.60 -5.82 1.13
CA PRO A 5 -12.72 -6.38 0.39
C PRO A 5 -13.16 -7.76 0.87
N VAL A 6 -12.20 -8.60 1.32
CA VAL A 6 -12.54 -9.92 1.88
C VAL A 6 -13.31 -9.77 3.20
N LEU A 7 -12.88 -8.86 4.09
CA LEU A 7 -13.56 -8.60 5.36
C LEU A 7 -14.99 -8.14 5.10
N ARG A 8 -15.17 -7.19 4.17
CA ARG A 8 -16.46 -6.64 3.79
C ARG A 8 -17.42 -7.70 3.23
N VAL A 9 -16.98 -8.50 2.24
CA VAL A 9 -17.87 -9.51 1.64
C VAL A 9 -18.21 -10.63 2.62
N LEU A 10 -17.30 -11.04 3.50
CA LEU A 10 -17.60 -12.01 4.56
C LEU A 10 -18.66 -11.47 5.52
N LYS A 11 -18.52 -10.22 5.95
CA LYS A 11 -19.46 -9.58 6.85
C LYS A 11 -20.84 -9.39 6.20
N LEU A 12 -20.87 -8.79 5.01
CA LEU A 12 -22.12 -8.35 4.38
C LEU A 12 -22.86 -9.47 3.65
N GLN A 13 -22.15 -10.43 3.03
CA GLN A 13 -22.79 -11.49 2.25
C GLN A 13 -23.08 -12.74 3.07
N LEU A 14 -22.32 -13.00 4.14
CA LEU A 14 -22.52 -14.18 4.99
C LEU A 14 -23.06 -13.86 6.39
N GLY A 15 -23.09 -12.58 6.79
CA GLY A 15 -23.39 -12.20 8.16
C GLY A 15 -22.38 -12.76 9.18
N ALA A 16 -21.16 -13.04 8.75
CA ALA A 16 -20.15 -13.70 9.58
C ALA A 16 -19.66 -12.78 10.72
N GLU A 17 -19.34 -13.37 11.87
CA GLU A 17 -18.50 -12.72 12.87
C GLU A 17 -17.04 -12.82 12.38
N VAL A 18 -16.44 -11.66 12.07
CA VAL A 18 -15.13 -11.57 11.41
C VAL A 18 -14.06 -11.14 12.40
N HIS A 19 -13.13 -12.04 12.68
CA HIS A 19 -11.96 -11.72 13.50
C HIS A 19 -10.70 -11.65 12.66
N THR A 20 -9.79 -10.74 12.99
CA THR A 20 -8.52 -10.60 12.30
C THR A 20 -7.35 -10.89 13.22
N LEU A 21 -6.30 -11.51 12.66
CA LEU A 21 -5.02 -11.73 13.33
C LEU A 21 -3.90 -11.03 12.56
N GLY A 22 -3.20 -10.11 13.21
CA GLY A 22 -2.12 -9.34 12.60
C GLY A 22 -0.96 -9.05 13.56
N LYS A 23 0.03 -8.33 13.06
CA LYS A 23 1.09 -7.74 13.91
C LYS A 23 0.58 -6.40 14.46
N SER A 24 0.89 -6.08 15.72
CA SER A 24 0.52 -4.82 16.39
C SER A 24 0.84 -3.57 15.57
N LYS A 25 2.00 -3.52 14.93
CA LYS A 25 2.41 -2.38 14.10
C LYS A 25 1.49 -2.05 12.92
N PHE A 26 0.55 -2.94 12.57
CA PHE A 26 -0.44 -2.74 11.51
C PHE A 26 -1.88 -2.60 12.07
N ALA A 27 -2.04 -2.57 13.39
CA ALA A 27 -3.36 -2.51 14.01
C ALA A 27 -4.13 -1.25 13.60
N THR A 28 -3.45 -0.11 13.47
CA THR A 28 -4.02 1.18 13.07
C THR A 28 -4.63 1.16 11.66
N VAL A 29 -4.11 0.32 10.75
CA VAL A 29 -4.65 0.21 9.37
C VAL A 29 -6.08 -0.32 9.32
N LEU A 30 -6.49 -1.05 10.36
CA LEU A 30 -7.81 -1.68 10.46
C LEU A 30 -8.60 -1.17 11.68
N ALA A 31 -8.17 -0.04 12.29
CA ALA A 31 -8.72 0.41 13.58
C ALA A 31 -10.22 0.64 13.51
N ASP A 32 -10.67 1.38 12.54
CA ASP A 32 -12.04 1.87 12.42
C ASP A 32 -12.87 1.07 11.39
N ASN A 33 -12.42 -0.13 11.06
CA ASN A 33 -13.09 -0.97 10.07
C ASN A 33 -14.33 -1.66 10.66
N PRO A 34 -15.57 -1.29 10.22
CA PRO A 34 -16.82 -1.79 10.78
C PRO A 34 -17.11 -3.27 10.42
N TYR A 35 -16.34 -3.84 9.51
CA TYR A 35 -16.46 -5.24 9.10
C TYR A 35 -15.65 -6.20 9.97
N ILE A 36 -15.01 -5.68 11.04
CA ILE A 36 -14.20 -6.46 11.97
C ILE A 36 -14.83 -6.44 13.36
N ASP A 37 -15.25 -7.59 13.86
CA ASP A 37 -15.84 -7.72 15.18
C ASP A 37 -14.76 -7.79 16.27
N LYS A 38 -13.65 -8.51 16.02
CA LYS A 38 -12.52 -8.60 16.96
C LYS A 38 -11.17 -8.56 16.25
N ARG A 39 -10.20 -7.93 16.89
CA ARG A 39 -8.81 -7.88 16.42
C ARG A 39 -7.90 -8.59 17.40
N TYR A 40 -7.11 -9.51 16.87
CA TYR A 40 -6.08 -10.22 17.61
C TYR A 40 -4.70 -9.83 17.10
N GLU A 41 -3.81 -9.62 18.04
CA GLU A 41 -2.40 -9.43 17.74
C GLU A 41 -1.62 -10.72 17.95
N LEU A 42 -0.58 -10.86 17.13
CA LEU A 42 0.37 -11.97 17.32
C LEU A 42 1.12 -11.78 18.64
N ASP A 43 0.97 -12.73 19.55
CA ASP A 43 1.73 -12.76 20.79
C ASP A 43 3.22 -13.06 20.55
N THR A 44 4.02 -12.94 21.60
CA THR A 44 5.45 -13.30 21.60
C THR A 44 5.66 -14.76 21.23
N THR A 45 4.73 -15.63 21.61
CA THR A 45 4.78 -17.07 21.26
C THR A 45 3.57 -17.49 20.42
N LEU A 46 3.82 -18.40 19.48
CA LEU A 46 2.76 -18.99 18.66
C LEU A 46 1.72 -19.73 19.49
N THR A 47 2.16 -20.36 20.56
CA THR A 47 1.27 -21.14 21.45
C THR A 47 0.30 -20.23 22.20
N ALA A 48 0.76 -19.09 22.71
CA ALA A 48 -0.11 -18.10 23.37
C ALA A 48 -1.18 -17.59 22.39
N THR A 49 -0.77 -17.21 21.18
CA THR A 49 -1.70 -16.80 20.12
C THR A 49 -2.75 -17.86 19.83
N VAL A 50 -2.33 -19.13 19.62
CA VAL A 50 -3.26 -20.21 19.29
C VAL A 50 -4.22 -20.49 20.45
N ASN A 51 -3.75 -20.46 21.70
CA ASN A 51 -4.60 -20.69 22.86
C ASN A 51 -5.73 -19.65 22.99
N LYS A 52 -5.41 -18.37 22.76
CA LYS A 52 -6.42 -17.30 22.71
C LYS A 52 -7.44 -17.54 21.60
N LEU A 53 -6.97 -17.84 20.38
CA LEU A 53 -7.84 -18.06 19.24
C LEU A 53 -8.75 -19.28 19.38
N LYS A 54 -8.30 -20.35 20.07
CA LYS A 54 -9.14 -21.54 20.33
C LYS A 54 -10.37 -21.26 21.18
N LEU A 55 -10.34 -20.24 22.01
CA LEU A 55 -11.48 -19.87 22.85
C LEU A 55 -12.66 -19.36 22.03
N GLU A 56 -12.40 -18.82 20.85
CA GLU A 56 -13.41 -18.25 19.95
C GLU A 56 -14.18 -19.31 19.14
N LYS A 57 -13.73 -20.57 19.13
CA LYS A 57 -14.40 -21.72 18.46
C LYS A 57 -14.75 -21.42 16.99
N TYR A 58 -13.78 -20.96 16.21
CA TYR A 58 -13.96 -20.65 14.80
C TYR A 58 -14.50 -21.81 13.97
N ASP A 59 -15.40 -21.49 13.03
CA ASP A 59 -15.87 -22.44 12.02
C ASP A 59 -14.84 -22.58 10.89
N ARG A 60 -14.05 -21.53 10.59
CA ARG A 60 -13.12 -21.48 9.48
C ARG A 60 -12.00 -20.48 9.68
N VAL A 61 -10.87 -20.75 9.04
CA VAL A 61 -9.75 -19.81 8.90
C VAL A 61 -9.54 -19.46 7.43
N ILE A 62 -9.38 -18.17 7.14
CA ILE A 62 -9.01 -17.66 5.82
C ILE A 62 -7.59 -17.11 5.92
N ASP A 63 -6.62 -17.86 5.38
CA ASP A 63 -5.19 -17.52 5.44
C ASP A 63 -4.77 -16.73 4.19
N LEU A 64 -4.90 -15.40 4.25
CA LEU A 64 -4.48 -14.48 3.20
C LEU A 64 -2.96 -14.18 3.24
N HIS A 65 -2.28 -14.63 4.30
CA HIS A 65 -0.83 -14.47 4.41
C HIS A 65 -0.05 -15.67 3.91
N ASN A 66 -0.56 -16.88 4.11
CA ASN A 66 -0.04 -18.16 3.62
C ASN A 66 1.48 -18.32 3.77
N ASN A 67 2.00 -18.10 4.99
CA ASN A 67 3.38 -18.38 5.36
C ASN A 67 3.47 -19.50 6.38
N LEU A 68 4.68 -19.92 6.78
CA LEU A 68 4.87 -21.01 7.74
C LEU A 68 4.13 -20.76 9.06
N ARG A 69 4.19 -19.53 9.58
CA ARG A 69 3.52 -19.18 10.85
C ARG A 69 2.01 -19.28 10.74
N SER A 70 1.40 -18.68 9.72
CA SER A 70 -0.06 -18.73 9.53
C SER A 70 -0.56 -20.16 9.26
N ARG A 71 0.23 -20.96 8.53
CA ARG A 71 -0.06 -22.39 8.33
C ARG A 71 -0.07 -23.18 9.64
N LEU A 72 0.93 -22.94 10.51
CA LEU A 72 0.99 -23.60 11.84
C LEU A 72 -0.18 -23.19 12.73
N ILE A 73 -0.60 -21.92 12.70
CA ILE A 73 -1.79 -21.45 13.42
C ILE A 73 -3.03 -22.19 12.92
N GLY A 74 -3.26 -22.18 11.60
CA GLY A 74 -4.42 -22.85 11.01
C GLY A 74 -4.48 -24.35 11.34
N MET A 75 -3.34 -25.06 11.27
CA MET A 75 -3.29 -26.47 11.66
C MET A 75 -3.64 -26.70 13.13
N ARG A 76 -3.15 -25.83 14.04
CA ARG A 76 -3.39 -25.98 15.48
C ARG A 76 -4.80 -25.61 15.92
N LEU A 77 -5.51 -24.81 15.14
CA LEU A 77 -6.93 -24.48 15.38
C LEU A 77 -7.85 -25.65 15.03
N ARG A 78 -7.41 -26.57 14.16
CA ARG A 78 -8.15 -27.80 13.77
C ARG A 78 -9.51 -27.50 13.13
N VAL A 79 -9.61 -26.43 12.35
CA VAL A 79 -10.79 -26.06 11.56
C VAL A 79 -10.45 -26.00 10.08
N PRO A 80 -11.42 -26.04 9.16
CA PRO A 80 -11.19 -25.86 7.74
C PRO A 80 -10.42 -24.56 7.45
N VAL A 81 -9.40 -24.64 6.59
CA VAL A 81 -8.56 -23.49 6.24
C VAL A 81 -8.54 -23.31 4.73
N THR A 82 -8.97 -22.14 4.27
CA THR A 82 -8.74 -21.72 2.88
C THR A 82 -7.51 -20.81 2.80
N ARG A 83 -6.77 -20.86 1.69
CA ARG A 83 -5.51 -20.11 1.55
C ARG A 83 -5.40 -19.41 0.22
N VAL A 84 -4.85 -18.21 0.25
CA VAL A 84 -4.51 -17.49 -0.99
C VAL A 84 -3.44 -18.22 -1.78
N ASN A 85 -3.59 -18.26 -3.09
CA ASN A 85 -2.50 -18.63 -3.99
C ASN A 85 -1.57 -17.42 -4.21
N LYS A 86 -0.36 -17.49 -3.67
CA LYS A 86 0.64 -16.40 -3.76
C LYS A 86 1.41 -16.38 -5.07
N LEU A 87 1.19 -17.36 -5.95
CA LEU A 87 1.90 -17.52 -7.24
C LEU A 87 3.43 -17.51 -7.08
N ASN A 88 3.93 -18.12 -5.99
CA ASN A 88 5.34 -18.05 -5.64
C ASN A 88 6.25 -18.63 -6.71
N ILE A 89 5.84 -19.73 -7.38
CA ILE A 89 6.60 -20.38 -8.46
C ILE A 89 6.66 -19.45 -9.68
N SER A 90 5.51 -18.94 -10.15
CA SER A 90 5.46 -18.02 -11.30
C SER A 90 6.24 -16.73 -11.04
N LYS A 91 6.15 -16.18 -9.81
CA LYS A 91 6.98 -15.02 -9.41
C LYS A 91 8.46 -15.35 -9.38
N TRP A 92 8.84 -16.55 -8.93
CA TRP A 92 10.23 -16.99 -8.93
C TRP A 92 10.76 -17.16 -10.36
N LEU A 93 9.98 -17.76 -11.26
CA LEU A 93 10.32 -17.90 -12.67
C LEU A 93 10.55 -16.52 -13.33
N LEU A 94 9.67 -15.57 -13.08
CA LEU A 94 9.81 -14.22 -13.64
C LEU A 94 11.04 -13.49 -13.08
N VAL A 95 11.30 -13.58 -11.76
CA VAL A 95 12.44 -12.91 -11.13
C VAL A 95 13.77 -13.51 -11.59
N ASN A 96 13.89 -14.83 -11.60
CA ASN A 96 15.19 -15.51 -11.76
C ASN A 96 15.46 -15.92 -13.20
N LEU A 97 14.46 -16.36 -13.93
CA LEU A 97 14.61 -16.87 -15.30
C LEU A 97 14.01 -15.94 -16.37
N LYS A 98 13.35 -14.85 -15.96
CA LYS A 98 12.63 -13.94 -16.86
C LYS A 98 11.52 -14.63 -17.67
N ILE A 99 11.05 -15.78 -17.18
CA ILE A 99 9.93 -16.51 -17.77
C ILE A 99 8.64 -16.03 -17.11
N ASP A 100 7.81 -15.36 -17.90
CA ASP A 100 6.54 -14.86 -17.45
C ASP A 100 5.45 -15.92 -17.57
N LYS A 101 4.95 -16.37 -16.42
CA LYS A 101 3.80 -17.26 -16.27
C LYS A 101 2.81 -16.71 -15.21
N LEU A 102 2.84 -15.40 -14.99
CA LEU A 102 1.90 -14.77 -14.10
C LEU A 102 0.56 -14.55 -14.82
N PRO A 103 -0.57 -14.89 -14.20
CA PRO A 103 -1.86 -14.44 -14.68
C PRO A 103 -1.98 -12.93 -14.45
N ASP A 104 -2.74 -12.27 -15.31
CA ASP A 104 -3.11 -10.86 -15.13
C ASP A 104 -4.27 -10.76 -14.14
N VAL A 105 -3.97 -10.98 -12.85
CA VAL A 105 -4.94 -11.00 -11.76
C VAL A 105 -4.39 -10.26 -10.56
N HIS A 106 -5.10 -9.26 -10.10
CA HIS A 106 -4.72 -8.48 -8.92
C HIS A 106 -4.69 -9.34 -7.65
N ILE A 107 -3.88 -8.95 -6.65
CA ILE A 107 -3.78 -9.68 -5.39
C ILE A 107 -5.11 -9.70 -4.62
N VAL A 108 -5.92 -8.65 -4.73
CA VAL A 108 -7.26 -8.55 -4.11
C VAL A 108 -8.17 -9.64 -4.67
N ASP A 109 -8.18 -9.82 -5.99
CA ASP A 109 -9.00 -10.85 -6.63
C ASP A 109 -8.55 -12.26 -6.24
N ARG A 110 -7.22 -12.45 -6.05
CA ARG A 110 -6.69 -13.71 -5.50
C ARG A 110 -7.08 -13.94 -4.04
N TYR A 111 -7.23 -12.86 -3.25
CA TYR A 111 -7.75 -12.96 -1.89
C TYR A 111 -9.23 -13.34 -1.88
N LEU A 112 -10.03 -12.70 -2.72
CA LEU A 112 -11.45 -13.04 -2.89
C LEU A 112 -11.64 -14.46 -3.43
N ALA A 113 -10.80 -14.89 -4.39
CA ALA A 113 -10.82 -16.25 -4.92
C ALA A 113 -10.57 -17.31 -3.84
N ALA A 114 -9.78 -17.02 -2.80
CA ALA A 114 -9.61 -17.93 -1.66
C ALA A 114 -10.92 -18.13 -0.88
N CYS A 115 -11.92 -17.26 -1.05
CA CYS A 115 -13.21 -17.33 -0.38
C CYS A 115 -14.35 -17.86 -1.27
N HIS A 116 -14.10 -18.18 -2.55
CA HIS A 116 -15.13 -18.65 -3.48
C HIS A 116 -15.90 -19.88 -2.98
N SER A 117 -15.23 -20.79 -2.26
CA SER A 117 -15.86 -21.98 -1.67
C SER A 117 -16.90 -21.66 -0.59
N LEU A 118 -16.97 -20.41 -0.14
CA LEU A 118 -17.95 -19.89 0.81
C LEU A 118 -19.17 -19.26 0.11
N GLY A 119 -19.17 -19.21 -1.22
CA GLY A 119 -20.25 -18.60 -2.00
C GLY A 119 -20.18 -17.07 -2.10
N VAL A 120 -19.13 -16.42 -1.54
CA VAL A 120 -18.98 -14.97 -1.64
C VAL A 120 -18.45 -14.56 -3.01
N LYS A 121 -18.86 -13.37 -3.46
CA LYS A 121 -18.44 -12.76 -4.71
C LYS A 121 -17.80 -11.39 -4.46
N ASN A 122 -16.94 -10.96 -5.39
CA ASN A 122 -16.49 -9.57 -5.41
C ASN A 122 -17.71 -8.65 -5.55
N ASP A 123 -17.77 -7.60 -4.75
CA ASP A 123 -18.82 -6.59 -4.79
C ASP A 123 -18.42 -5.34 -5.59
N ASP A 124 -17.22 -5.36 -6.18
CA ASP A 124 -16.62 -4.33 -7.03
C ASP A 124 -16.53 -2.92 -6.39
N LYS A 125 -16.62 -2.86 -5.05
CA LYS A 125 -16.52 -1.59 -4.30
C LYS A 125 -15.09 -1.14 -4.02
N GLY A 126 -14.08 -1.81 -4.57
CA GLY A 126 -12.68 -1.47 -4.35
C GLY A 126 -12.19 -1.79 -2.93
N LEU A 127 -11.16 -1.08 -2.52
CA LEU A 127 -10.57 -1.20 -1.17
C LEU A 127 -11.30 -0.33 -0.17
N ASP A 128 -11.13 -0.65 1.14
CA ASP A 128 -11.60 0.20 2.23
C ASP A 128 -10.43 0.72 3.07
N TYR A 129 -10.53 1.96 3.48
CA TYR A 129 -9.76 2.54 4.57
C TYR A 129 -10.68 3.49 5.33
N PHE A 130 -10.98 3.17 6.55
CA PHE A 130 -11.87 3.97 7.40
C PHE A 130 -11.04 4.97 8.18
N LEU A 131 -11.42 6.23 8.08
CA LEU A 131 -10.85 7.31 8.86
C LEU A 131 -11.60 7.42 10.19
N PRO A 132 -10.97 7.93 11.26
CA PRO A 132 -11.64 8.12 12.55
C PRO A 132 -12.75 9.18 12.44
N GLU A 133 -13.75 9.11 13.33
CA GLU A 133 -14.90 10.02 13.32
C GLU A 133 -14.50 11.50 13.50
N ASP A 134 -13.41 11.77 14.22
CA ASP A 134 -12.86 13.10 14.46
C ASP A 134 -11.87 13.58 13.39
N GLN A 135 -11.85 12.94 12.20
CA GLN A 135 -10.92 13.26 11.11
C GLN A 135 -10.88 14.75 10.74
N ASP A 136 -12.04 15.42 10.75
CA ASP A 136 -12.12 16.83 10.37
C ASP A 136 -11.46 17.74 11.43
N ILE A 137 -11.58 17.39 12.71
CA ILE A 137 -10.90 18.09 13.82
C ILE A 137 -9.39 17.88 13.70
N ILE A 138 -8.97 16.64 13.42
CA ILE A 138 -7.55 16.31 13.22
C ILE A 138 -7.00 17.08 12.01
N PHE A 139 -7.73 17.10 10.90
CA PHE A 139 -7.30 17.84 9.70
C PHE A 139 -7.19 19.34 9.96
N ALA A 140 -8.18 19.96 10.60
CA ALA A 140 -8.16 21.39 10.95
C ALA A 140 -6.94 21.73 11.83
N ARG A 141 -6.59 20.88 12.79
CA ARG A 141 -5.37 21.03 13.59
C ARG A 141 -4.12 20.97 12.70
N LEU A 142 -4.01 19.96 11.82
CA LEU A 142 -2.87 19.81 10.91
C LEU A 142 -2.76 20.99 9.94
N GLN A 143 -3.89 21.52 9.45
CA GLN A 143 -3.91 22.73 8.62
C GLN A 143 -3.31 23.92 9.38
N ASN A 144 -3.70 24.10 10.63
CA ASN A 144 -3.18 25.19 11.45
C ASN A 144 -1.68 25.02 11.75
N ASP A 145 -1.27 23.81 12.19
CA ASP A 145 0.10 23.52 12.62
C ASP A 145 1.12 23.60 11.48
N TYR A 146 0.70 23.19 10.27
CA TYR A 146 1.59 23.05 9.11
C TYR A 146 1.21 23.94 7.94
N GLN A 147 0.19 24.80 8.07
CA GLN A 147 -0.29 25.70 6.99
C GLN A 147 -0.69 24.91 5.72
N LEU A 148 -1.44 23.79 5.92
CA LEU A 148 -1.86 22.96 4.80
C LEU A 148 -2.98 23.65 4.00
N ALA A 149 -2.82 23.70 2.69
CA ALA A 149 -3.87 24.11 1.77
C ALA A 149 -4.98 23.05 1.68
N THR A 150 -6.13 23.44 1.17
CA THR A 150 -7.13 22.50 0.67
C THR A 150 -6.65 21.90 -0.65
N ASN A 151 -6.91 20.60 -0.87
CA ASN A 151 -6.53 19.88 -2.10
C ASN A 151 -5.02 19.91 -2.45
N PRO A 152 -4.10 19.60 -1.52
CA PRO A 152 -2.68 19.55 -1.81
C PRO A 152 -2.35 18.38 -2.76
N ILE A 153 -1.18 18.43 -3.39
CA ILE A 153 -0.58 17.26 -4.03
C ILE A 153 0.24 16.53 -2.96
N CYS A 154 -0.02 15.24 -2.76
CA CYS A 154 0.75 14.43 -1.85
C CYS A 154 1.82 13.61 -2.59
N ILE A 155 3.03 13.55 -2.04
CA ILE A 155 4.11 12.69 -2.53
C ILE A 155 4.55 11.74 -1.42
N ALA A 156 4.36 10.44 -1.61
CA ALA A 156 4.87 9.41 -0.71
C ALA A 156 6.36 9.15 -1.03
N ILE A 157 7.26 9.71 -0.20
CA ILE A 157 8.70 9.68 -0.46
C ILE A 157 9.42 8.43 0.04
N GLY A 158 8.80 7.67 0.96
CA GLY A 158 9.38 6.50 1.59
C GLY A 158 8.90 5.18 1.00
N ALA A 159 9.73 4.14 1.13
CA ALA A 159 9.37 2.76 0.85
C ALA A 159 10.09 1.80 1.80
N ALA A 160 9.55 0.57 1.96
CA ALA A 160 10.16 -0.45 2.82
C ALA A 160 11.55 -0.90 2.35
N HIS A 161 11.86 -0.70 1.07
CA HIS A 161 13.13 -1.09 0.44
C HIS A 161 13.62 0.04 -0.46
N PHE A 162 14.92 0.32 -0.39
CA PHE A 162 15.56 1.38 -1.19
C PHE A 162 15.24 1.28 -2.69
N THR A 163 15.26 0.07 -3.25
CA THR A 163 15.02 -0.12 -4.69
C THR A 163 13.59 0.15 -5.15
N LYS A 164 12.68 0.47 -4.24
CA LYS A 164 11.33 0.98 -4.53
C LYS A 164 11.23 2.50 -4.42
N THR A 165 12.20 3.15 -3.79
CA THR A 165 12.17 4.60 -3.54
C THR A 165 12.51 5.37 -4.81
N VAL A 166 11.74 6.40 -5.13
CA VAL A 166 12.09 7.34 -6.20
C VAL A 166 13.33 8.15 -5.76
N PRO A 167 14.35 8.32 -6.62
CA PRO A 167 15.52 9.11 -6.28
C PRO A 167 15.15 10.54 -5.87
N HIS A 168 15.81 11.04 -4.81
CA HIS A 168 15.48 12.35 -4.23
C HIS A 168 15.65 13.51 -5.23
N SER A 169 16.67 13.44 -6.11
CA SER A 169 16.85 14.44 -7.17
C SER A 169 15.63 14.55 -8.07
N LYS A 170 15.06 13.40 -8.45
CA LYS A 170 13.85 13.37 -9.27
C LYS A 170 12.62 13.92 -8.54
N LEU A 171 12.51 13.69 -7.24
CA LEU A 171 11.44 14.28 -6.43
C LEU A 171 11.60 15.79 -6.30
N ILE A 172 12.82 16.30 -6.25
CA ILE A 172 13.10 17.74 -6.28
C ILE A 172 12.66 18.31 -7.62
N ASP A 173 13.05 17.68 -8.75
CA ASP A 173 12.64 18.11 -10.09
C ASP A 173 11.11 18.12 -10.24
N VAL A 174 10.43 17.09 -9.72
CA VAL A 174 8.95 17.02 -9.71
C VAL A 174 8.36 18.17 -8.89
N CYS A 175 8.92 18.45 -7.69
CA CYS A 175 8.47 19.56 -6.87
C CYS A 175 8.65 20.92 -7.58
N ASP A 176 9.79 21.10 -8.24
CA ASP A 176 10.12 22.36 -8.94
C ASP A 176 9.26 22.60 -10.19
N SER A 177 8.83 21.51 -10.82
CA SER A 177 7.98 21.56 -12.03
C SER A 177 6.48 21.56 -11.72
N THR A 178 6.11 21.52 -10.43
CA THR A 178 4.70 21.44 -10.02
C THR A 178 4.26 22.72 -9.33
N GLN A 179 3.11 23.26 -9.74
CA GLN A 179 2.51 24.44 -9.11
C GLN A 179 1.60 24.05 -7.93
N GLY A 180 1.60 24.91 -6.91
CA GLY A 180 0.80 24.77 -5.71
C GLY A 180 1.48 23.93 -4.63
N GLN A 181 0.73 23.70 -3.55
CA GLN A 181 1.26 23.08 -2.36
C GLN A 181 1.50 21.58 -2.54
N ILE A 182 2.70 21.15 -2.18
CA ILE A 182 3.11 19.74 -2.16
C ILE A 182 3.35 19.31 -0.72
N VAL A 183 2.75 18.19 -0.33
CA VAL A 183 2.93 17.57 0.99
C VAL A 183 3.71 16.27 0.85
N LEU A 184 4.90 16.23 1.43
CA LEU A 184 5.73 15.03 1.48
C LEU A 184 5.27 14.14 2.64
N LEU A 185 4.87 12.90 2.33
CA LEU A 185 4.43 11.88 3.28
C LEU A 185 5.44 10.74 3.36
N GLY A 186 5.63 10.19 4.57
CA GLY A 186 6.57 9.09 4.79
C GLY A 186 6.65 8.70 6.27
N GLY A 187 7.36 7.61 6.55
CA GLY A 187 7.58 7.15 7.92
C GLY A 187 8.69 7.92 8.65
N PRO A 188 8.97 7.56 9.92
CA PRO A 188 10.01 8.23 10.72
C PRO A 188 11.40 8.25 10.06
N ASN A 189 11.75 7.20 9.32
CA ASN A 189 13.04 7.10 8.63
C ASN A 189 13.16 8.06 7.43
N ASP A 190 12.04 8.57 6.94
CA ASP A 190 11.99 9.43 5.74
C ASP A 190 12.07 10.93 6.10
N LYS A 191 12.05 11.28 7.40
CA LYS A 191 12.05 12.66 7.89
C LYS A 191 13.24 13.48 7.36
N VAL A 192 14.44 12.92 7.43
CA VAL A 192 15.67 13.60 6.99
C VAL A 192 15.65 13.84 5.49
N VAL A 193 15.24 12.84 4.73
CA VAL A 193 15.09 12.92 3.27
C VAL A 193 14.07 13.97 2.89
N GLY A 194 12.91 13.99 3.54
CA GLY A 194 11.88 14.99 3.29
C GLY A 194 12.37 16.42 3.57
N ASN A 195 13.19 16.63 4.62
CA ASN A 195 13.83 17.94 4.86
C ASN A 195 14.80 18.32 3.74
N GLN A 196 15.63 17.38 3.27
CA GLN A 196 16.58 17.63 2.18
C GLN A 196 15.85 17.98 0.85
N ILE A 197 14.73 17.35 0.55
CA ILE A 197 13.90 17.69 -0.62
C ILE A 197 13.37 19.11 -0.44
N LYS A 198 12.74 19.41 0.71
CA LYS A 198 12.20 20.75 1.00
C LYS A 198 13.24 21.86 0.94
N GLU A 199 14.45 21.63 1.40
CA GLU A 199 15.54 22.61 1.42
C GLU A 199 16.10 22.87 0.02
N LYS A 200 16.12 21.84 -0.85
CA LYS A 200 16.74 21.94 -2.19
C LYS A 200 15.77 22.39 -3.30
N THR A 201 14.48 22.18 -3.12
CA THR A 201 13.47 22.59 -4.09
C THR A 201 13.33 24.12 -4.17
N GLN A 202 13.05 24.64 -5.36
CA GLN A 202 12.68 26.04 -5.59
C GLN A 202 11.22 26.31 -5.22
N ASN A 203 10.36 25.31 -5.23
CA ASN A 203 8.97 25.42 -4.81
C ASN A 203 8.88 25.67 -3.30
N LYS A 204 8.51 26.87 -2.90
CA LYS A 204 8.43 27.29 -1.50
C LYS A 204 7.18 26.76 -0.77
N GLU A 205 6.24 26.18 -1.48
CA GLU A 205 5.02 25.59 -0.92
C GLU A 205 5.17 24.09 -0.57
N VAL A 206 6.39 23.56 -0.63
CA VAL A 206 6.66 22.17 -0.21
C VAL A 206 6.67 22.06 1.32
N ILE A 207 5.81 21.20 1.85
CA ILE A 207 5.69 20.89 3.28
C ILE A 207 6.14 19.46 3.53
N ASN A 208 7.08 19.27 4.45
CA ASN A 208 7.52 17.94 4.86
C ASN A 208 6.77 17.47 6.11
N LEU A 209 5.89 16.49 5.97
CA LEU A 209 5.22 15.78 7.05
C LEU A 209 5.80 14.38 7.30
N ALA A 210 6.74 13.92 6.49
CA ALA A 210 7.37 12.60 6.67
C ALA A 210 8.00 12.46 8.06
N GLY A 211 7.59 11.44 8.81
CA GLY A 211 8.04 11.18 10.17
C GLY A 211 7.66 12.23 11.21
N ARG A 212 6.70 13.10 10.89
CA ARG A 212 6.17 14.13 11.79
C ARG A 212 4.74 13.83 12.24
N ILE A 213 4.01 13.10 11.45
CA ILE A 213 2.62 12.70 11.69
C ILE A 213 2.48 11.18 11.64
N SER A 214 1.44 10.67 12.26
CA SER A 214 1.09 9.25 12.28
C SER A 214 0.59 8.77 10.90
N LEU A 215 0.45 7.45 10.74
CA LEU A 215 -0.13 6.87 9.53
C LEU A 215 -1.60 7.29 9.35
N THR A 216 -2.38 7.36 10.44
CA THR A 216 -3.76 7.82 10.40
C THR A 216 -3.84 9.28 9.96
N GLU A 217 -3.01 10.16 10.54
CA GLU A 217 -2.93 11.57 10.11
C GLU A 217 -2.47 11.70 8.66
N SER A 218 -1.53 10.85 8.21
CA SER A 218 -1.12 10.80 6.80
C SER A 218 -2.28 10.40 5.87
N ALA A 219 -3.14 9.48 6.31
CA ALA A 219 -4.33 9.08 5.55
C ALA A 219 -5.39 10.20 5.53
N ILE A 220 -5.54 10.95 6.64
CA ILE A 220 -6.43 12.11 6.70
C ILE A 220 -5.94 13.23 5.77
N VAL A 221 -4.64 13.53 5.75
CA VAL A 221 -4.08 14.49 4.79
C VAL A 221 -4.28 14.01 3.36
N LEU A 222 -4.06 12.70 3.12
CA LEU A 222 -4.22 12.09 1.81
C LEU A 222 -5.68 12.12 1.34
N SER A 223 -6.67 11.97 2.22
CA SER A 223 -8.09 12.06 1.85
C SER A 223 -8.50 13.44 1.31
N GLN A 224 -7.74 14.47 1.64
CA GLN A 224 -7.94 15.84 1.13
C GLN A 224 -7.08 16.15 -0.10
N ALA A 225 -6.25 15.21 -0.55
CA ALA A 225 -5.36 15.44 -1.66
C ALA A 225 -6.09 15.34 -3.02
N ARG A 226 -5.75 16.23 -3.96
CA ARG A 226 -6.22 16.10 -5.34
C ARG A 226 -5.45 15.07 -6.16
N LEU A 227 -4.24 14.71 -5.72
CA LEU A 227 -3.36 13.77 -6.42
C LEU A 227 -2.34 13.17 -5.45
N LEU A 228 -2.03 11.88 -5.64
CA LEU A 228 -0.93 11.19 -4.97
C LEU A 228 0.14 10.78 -5.99
N VAL A 229 1.40 11.13 -5.74
CA VAL A 229 2.56 10.51 -6.37
C VAL A 229 3.16 9.50 -5.39
N SER A 230 3.30 8.26 -5.79
CA SER A 230 3.81 7.20 -4.91
C SER A 230 4.60 6.14 -5.68
N SER A 231 5.43 5.40 -4.97
CA SER A 231 5.92 4.10 -5.44
C SER A 231 5.05 2.97 -4.88
N ASP A 232 5.43 1.71 -5.13
CA ASP A 232 4.77 0.51 -4.56
C ASP A 232 4.91 0.47 -3.02
N THR A 233 4.01 1.16 -2.32
CA THR A 233 4.03 1.40 -0.86
C THR A 233 2.66 1.24 -0.20
N GLY A 234 2.65 1.29 1.14
CA GLY A 234 1.42 1.27 1.92
C GLY A 234 0.50 2.48 1.64
N LEU A 235 1.09 3.68 1.47
CA LEU A 235 0.32 4.90 1.16
C LEU A 235 -0.35 4.84 -0.23
N MET A 236 0.27 4.19 -1.22
CA MET A 236 -0.36 3.93 -2.51
C MET A 236 -1.69 3.16 -2.34
N HIS A 237 -1.68 2.11 -1.52
CA HIS A 237 -2.89 1.32 -1.28
C HIS A 237 -3.93 2.05 -0.42
N ILE A 238 -3.49 2.92 0.50
CA ILE A 238 -4.40 3.80 1.24
C ILE A 238 -5.03 4.82 0.30
N GLY A 239 -4.23 5.46 -0.56
CA GLY A 239 -4.74 6.37 -1.58
C GLY A 239 -5.74 5.70 -2.53
N ALA A 240 -5.48 4.45 -2.92
CA ALA A 240 -6.42 3.67 -3.72
C ALA A 240 -7.74 3.39 -2.97
N ALA A 241 -7.68 3.11 -1.67
CA ALA A 241 -8.87 2.93 -0.85
C ALA A 241 -9.67 4.24 -0.65
N LEU A 242 -8.99 5.37 -0.63
CA LEU A 242 -9.58 6.71 -0.53
C LEU A 242 -9.98 7.29 -1.91
N GLN A 243 -9.85 6.51 -2.98
CA GLN A 243 -10.21 6.90 -4.35
C GLN A 243 -9.46 8.18 -4.83
N ILE A 244 -8.19 8.33 -4.45
CA ILE A 244 -7.36 9.47 -4.86
C ILE A 244 -6.71 9.16 -6.20
N PRO A 245 -6.83 10.04 -7.21
CA PRO A 245 -6.06 9.94 -8.45
C PRO A 245 -4.56 9.84 -8.16
N MET A 246 -3.82 9.01 -8.91
CA MET A 246 -2.42 8.83 -8.57
C MET A 246 -1.50 8.53 -9.75
N VAL A 247 -0.26 8.95 -9.60
CA VAL A 247 0.87 8.53 -10.44
C VAL A 247 1.76 7.60 -9.62
N THR A 248 1.96 6.38 -10.11
CA THR A 248 2.76 5.38 -9.41
C THR A 248 4.04 5.09 -10.15
N VAL A 249 5.18 5.18 -9.44
CA VAL A 249 6.52 4.99 -10.01
C VAL A 249 7.08 3.64 -9.58
N TRP A 250 7.46 2.82 -10.55
CA TRP A 250 7.84 1.42 -10.31
C TRP A 250 9.30 1.14 -10.69
N GLY A 251 10.10 0.79 -9.69
CA GLY A 251 11.51 0.47 -9.87
C GLY A 251 11.77 -1.02 -10.07
N ASN A 252 12.31 -1.69 -9.05
CA ASN A 252 12.73 -3.08 -9.12
C ASN A 252 11.59 -4.10 -9.15
N THR A 253 10.43 -3.76 -8.60
CA THR A 253 9.19 -4.56 -8.69
C THR A 253 8.42 -4.17 -9.95
N VAL A 254 7.42 -4.98 -10.30
CA VAL A 254 6.60 -4.73 -11.50
C VAL A 254 5.10 -4.81 -11.14
N PRO A 255 4.26 -3.99 -11.78
CA PRO A 255 2.80 -4.02 -11.59
C PRO A 255 2.22 -5.42 -11.79
N LYS A 256 2.79 -6.21 -12.69
CA LYS A 256 2.38 -7.58 -13.03
C LYS A 256 2.40 -8.56 -11.85
N PHE A 257 3.04 -8.22 -10.73
CA PHE A 257 2.87 -8.99 -9.48
C PHE A 257 1.46 -8.90 -8.90
N GLY A 258 0.62 -8.02 -9.47
CA GLY A 258 -0.76 -7.79 -9.07
C GLY A 258 -0.87 -6.93 -7.81
N MET A 259 0.02 -5.94 -7.67
CA MET A 259 0.07 -5.03 -6.51
C MET A 259 -0.09 -3.56 -6.93
N TYR A 260 -0.48 -3.30 -8.19
CA TYR A 260 -0.77 -1.95 -8.67
C TYR A 260 -2.01 -1.35 -7.95
N PRO A 261 -2.33 -0.06 -8.13
CA PRO A 261 -3.51 0.53 -7.50
C PRO A 261 -4.79 -0.24 -7.86
N TYR A 262 -5.55 -0.66 -6.86
CA TYR A 262 -6.85 -1.32 -7.07
C TYR A 262 -7.93 -0.26 -7.22
N LEU A 263 -7.92 0.43 -8.35
CA LEU A 263 -8.75 1.55 -8.74
C LEU A 263 -9.26 1.37 -10.17
N ASN A 264 -10.21 2.21 -10.59
CA ASN A 264 -10.52 2.37 -12.00
C ASN A 264 -9.24 2.82 -12.75
N ASN A 265 -8.99 2.24 -13.92
CA ASN A 265 -7.80 2.49 -14.74
C ASN A 265 -7.63 3.97 -15.14
N GLU A 266 -8.72 4.73 -15.18
CA GLU A 266 -8.69 6.18 -15.44
C GLU A 266 -8.17 7.01 -14.26
N MET A 267 -8.07 6.43 -13.07
CA MET A 267 -7.67 7.11 -11.85
C MET A 267 -6.19 6.94 -11.50
N TYR A 268 -5.41 6.23 -12.31
CA TYR A 268 -3.99 6.11 -12.03
C TYR A 268 -3.16 5.95 -13.30
N HIS A 269 -1.92 6.44 -13.22
CA HIS A 269 -0.88 6.18 -14.19
C HIS A 269 0.27 5.37 -13.58
N ILE A 270 0.83 4.49 -14.39
CA ILE A 270 2.04 3.74 -14.05
C ILE A 270 3.20 4.32 -14.84
N VAL A 271 4.26 4.69 -14.13
CA VAL A 271 5.53 5.14 -14.71
C VAL A 271 6.60 4.12 -14.36
N GLU A 272 7.19 3.48 -15.34
CA GLU A 272 8.22 2.48 -15.16
C GLU A 272 9.16 2.39 -16.37
N ASN A 273 10.39 1.95 -16.16
CA ASN A 273 11.27 1.54 -17.25
C ASN A 273 11.07 0.05 -17.52
N ALA A 274 10.11 -0.27 -18.39
CA ALA A 274 9.70 -1.66 -18.67
C ALA A 274 10.74 -2.44 -19.48
N GLU A 275 11.62 -1.78 -20.23
CA GLU A 275 12.56 -2.41 -21.17
C GLU A 275 13.81 -3.01 -20.49
N LEU A 276 14.00 -2.75 -19.20
CA LEU A 276 15.17 -3.23 -18.47
C LEU A 276 15.11 -4.74 -18.21
N ASN A 277 16.00 -5.49 -18.84
CA ASN A 277 16.11 -6.95 -18.71
C ASN A 277 16.38 -7.44 -17.27
N CYS A 278 16.92 -6.59 -16.39
CA CYS A 278 17.12 -6.96 -14.98
C CYS A 278 15.85 -6.90 -14.14
N ARG A 279 14.75 -6.29 -14.63
CA ARG A 279 13.46 -6.22 -13.93
C ARG A 279 12.59 -7.45 -14.19
N PRO A 280 11.81 -7.87 -13.21
CA PRO A 280 11.96 -7.57 -11.80
C PRO A 280 13.20 -8.29 -11.24
N CYS A 281 13.98 -7.63 -10.37
CA CYS A 281 15.12 -8.28 -9.71
C CYS A 281 14.78 -8.83 -8.33
N SER A 282 13.57 -8.56 -7.82
CA SER A 282 13.04 -9.09 -6.56
C SER A 282 11.51 -9.07 -6.56
N LYS A 283 10.91 -9.94 -5.75
CA LYS A 283 9.46 -9.91 -5.47
C LYS A 283 9.05 -8.75 -4.55
N ILE A 284 9.95 -8.25 -3.73
CA ILE A 284 9.63 -7.33 -2.63
C ILE A 284 10.52 -6.09 -2.57
N GLY A 285 11.71 -6.12 -3.14
CA GLY A 285 12.70 -5.05 -3.08
C GLY A 285 14.02 -5.49 -2.43
N HIS A 286 15.02 -4.61 -2.52
CA HIS A 286 16.34 -4.73 -1.92
C HIS A 286 16.73 -3.43 -1.21
N GLN A 287 17.68 -3.51 -0.27
CA GLN A 287 18.26 -2.33 0.40
C GLN A 287 19.26 -1.58 -0.48
N GLN A 288 19.71 -2.20 -1.56
CA GLN A 288 20.54 -1.59 -2.60
C GLN A 288 20.32 -2.29 -3.93
N CYS A 289 20.61 -1.62 -5.05
CA CYS A 289 20.47 -2.22 -6.37
C CYS A 289 21.50 -3.37 -6.56
N PRO A 290 21.07 -4.61 -6.81
CA PRO A 290 22.00 -5.74 -6.99
C PRO A 290 22.96 -5.58 -8.19
N ARG A 291 22.60 -4.71 -9.16
CA ARG A 291 23.42 -4.39 -10.34
C ARG A 291 24.21 -3.09 -10.19
N GLY A 292 24.02 -2.35 -9.08
CA GLY A 292 24.69 -1.08 -8.82
C GLY A 292 24.19 0.14 -9.60
N HIS A 293 23.55 -0.06 -10.75
CA HIS A 293 23.21 1.05 -11.67
C HIS A 293 21.89 1.75 -11.38
N PHE A 294 20.95 1.11 -10.69
CA PHE A 294 19.61 1.58 -10.34
C PHE A 294 18.81 2.22 -11.50
N LYS A 295 19.09 1.82 -12.74
CA LYS A 295 18.49 2.37 -13.97
C LYS A 295 16.96 2.32 -13.98
N CYS A 296 16.35 1.33 -13.29
CA CYS A 296 14.89 1.22 -13.19
C CYS A 296 14.20 2.42 -12.54
N MET A 297 14.96 3.27 -11.83
CA MET A 297 14.51 4.54 -11.28
C MET A 297 15.28 5.72 -11.89
N ASN A 298 16.59 5.58 -12.08
CA ASN A 298 17.43 6.67 -12.56
C ASN A 298 17.11 7.10 -14.00
N ASP A 299 16.74 6.15 -14.87
CA ASP A 299 16.44 6.44 -16.27
C ASP A 299 14.98 6.90 -16.51
N ILE A 300 14.12 6.92 -15.46
CA ILE A 300 12.79 7.53 -15.54
C ILE A 300 12.98 9.05 -15.58
N GLU A 301 12.49 9.71 -16.61
CA GLU A 301 12.49 11.17 -16.73
C GLU A 301 11.52 11.78 -15.70
N SER A 302 11.97 12.78 -14.94
CA SER A 302 11.11 13.50 -13.98
C SER A 302 9.91 14.14 -14.69
N GLN A 303 10.12 14.65 -15.92
CA GLN A 303 9.08 15.24 -16.74
C GLN A 303 7.95 14.23 -17.05
N THR A 304 8.27 12.95 -17.28
CA THR A 304 7.22 11.91 -17.48
C THR A 304 6.29 11.80 -16.28
N ILE A 305 6.82 11.92 -15.06
CA ILE A 305 6.00 11.91 -13.85
C ILE A 305 5.10 13.16 -13.84
N VAL A 306 5.67 14.32 -14.12
CA VAL A 306 4.97 15.62 -14.15
C VAL A 306 3.86 15.62 -15.19
N ASP A 307 4.12 15.17 -16.42
CA ASP A 307 3.11 15.11 -17.49
C ASP A 307 1.91 14.21 -17.08
N LYS A 308 2.20 13.07 -16.41
CA LYS A 308 1.15 12.21 -15.88
C LYS A 308 0.39 12.83 -14.70
N MET A 309 1.02 13.68 -13.91
CA MET A 309 0.35 14.42 -12.85
C MET A 309 -0.63 15.44 -13.43
N TYR A 310 -0.19 16.21 -14.43
CA TYR A 310 -1.00 17.25 -15.05
C TYR A 310 -2.22 16.71 -15.77
N SER A 311 -2.18 15.49 -16.33
CA SER A 311 -3.36 14.86 -16.93
C SER A 311 -4.51 14.58 -15.94
N PHE A 312 -4.29 14.74 -14.63
CA PHE A 312 -5.34 14.67 -13.60
C PHE A 312 -5.74 16.03 -13.03
N ILE A 313 -4.95 17.08 -13.27
CA ILE A 313 -5.08 18.36 -12.58
C ILE A 313 -5.67 19.43 -13.52
N GLU A 314 -5.43 19.28 -14.82
CA GLU A 314 -6.02 20.08 -15.89
C GLU A 314 -7.44 19.62 -16.22
#